data_db2b406389df5e8647ff0262fba6639d
#
_entry.id   db2b406389df5e8647ff0262fba6639d
#
_cell.length_a   1.000
_cell.length_b   1.000
_cell.length_c   1.000
_cell.angle_alpha   90.00
_cell.angle_beta   90.00
_cell.angle_gamma   90.00
#
_symmetry.space_group_name_H-M   'P 1'
#
loop_
_entity.id
_entity.type
_entity.pdbx_description
1 polymer ?
#
loop_
_entity_poly.entity_id
_entity_poly.type
_entity_poly.pdbx_seq_one_letter_code
_entity_poly.pdbx_strand_id
1 'polypeptide(L)'
;NDQKGWFFTGKQQKQKGWPGMVYVEGGTFTMGLVKDDVMHDWNNTPRRMQVSAFFLGETEITNYEYREYVTWLKFVFPPSDPSFKEIYKGALPDTTVWNNELSRNDFAETYFRSPEFDYYPVVGVSWLQASRYCDWLSDRANEKALMEQGVIAKDFYANDGNNQGP
;
A
#
# COMPACT_ATOMS: atom_id res chain seq x y z
N ASN A 1 -25.96 7.74 -41.53
CA ASN A 1 -25.29 8.53 -40.47
C ASN A 1 -24.72 7.56 -39.45
N ASP A 2 -23.55 7.00 -39.76
CA ASP A 2 -22.84 6.06 -38.90
C ASP A 2 -22.04 6.84 -37.84
N GLN A 3 -22.58 6.94 -36.66
CA GLN A 3 -21.79 7.32 -35.49
C GLN A 3 -20.96 6.10 -35.07
N LYS A 4 -19.79 5.92 -35.70
CA LYS A 4 -18.77 5.01 -35.21
C LYS A 4 -18.22 5.57 -33.91
N GLY A 5 -18.69 5.04 -32.77
CA GLY A 5 -18.08 5.28 -31.47
C GLY A 5 -16.60 4.92 -31.53
N TRP A 6 -15.76 5.78 -31.00
CA TRP A 6 -14.32 5.53 -30.85
C TRP A 6 -14.11 4.44 -29.82
N PHE A 7 -14.04 3.19 -30.26
CA PHE A 7 -13.53 2.12 -29.42
C PHE A 7 -12.01 2.13 -29.55
N PHE A 8 -11.33 2.57 -28.53
CA PHE A 8 -9.89 2.36 -28.42
C PHE A 8 -9.65 0.86 -28.22
N THR A 9 -9.47 0.13 -29.29
CA THR A 9 -8.90 -1.22 -29.28
C THR A 9 -7.36 -1.13 -29.30
N GLY A 10 -6.79 -0.28 -28.47
CA GLY A 10 -5.37 -0.36 -28.18
C GLY A 10 -5.11 -1.68 -27.46
N LYS A 11 -4.20 -2.52 -27.99
CA LYS A 11 -3.66 -3.64 -27.21
C LYS A 11 -3.22 -3.06 -25.88
N GLN A 12 -3.91 -3.42 -24.80
CA GLN A 12 -3.47 -3.05 -23.46
C GLN A 12 -2.06 -3.63 -23.31
N GLN A 13 -1.08 -2.75 -23.29
CA GLN A 13 0.24 -3.16 -22.84
C GLN A 13 0.03 -3.63 -21.39
N LYS A 14 0.34 -4.91 -21.13
CA LYS A 14 0.36 -5.41 -19.77
C LYS A 14 1.31 -4.52 -18.98
N GLN A 15 0.78 -3.61 -18.21
CA GLN A 15 1.58 -2.79 -17.32
C GLN A 15 2.28 -3.77 -16.37
N LYS A 16 3.60 -3.71 -16.35
CA LYS A 16 4.41 -4.53 -15.46
C LYS A 16 4.26 -3.92 -14.07
N GLY A 17 3.48 -4.59 -13.23
CA GLY A 17 3.30 -4.17 -11.84
C GLY A 17 4.58 -4.37 -11.02
N TRP A 18 4.55 -3.85 -9.82
CA TRP A 18 5.55 -4.16 -8.79
C TRP A 18 5.54 -5.67 -8.50
N PRO A 19 6.71 -6.28 -8.18
CA PRO A 19 6.73 -7.68 -7.72
C PRO A 19 5.75 -7.91 -6.58
N GLY A 20 4.98 -9.01 -6.63
CA GLY A 20 3.95 -9.31 -5.63
C GLY A 20 2.62 -8.59 -5.81
N MET A 21 2.43 -7.87 -6.93
CA MET A 21 1.16 -7.22 -7.26
C MET A 21 0.52 -7.83 -8.50
N VAL A 22 -0.80 -8.01 -8.42
CA VAL A 22 -1.67 -8.48 -9.50
C VAL A 22 -2.44 -7.30 -10.08
N TYR A 23 -2.46 -7.20 -11.40
CA TYR A 23 -3.30 -6.24 -12.10
C TYR A 23 -4.76 -6.69 -12.10
N VAL A 24 -5.64 -5.84 -11.59
CA VAL A 24 -7.09 -6.04 -11.60
C VAL A 24 -7.71 -5.09 -12.62
N GLU A 25 -8.38 -5.66 -13.62
CA GLU A 25 -9.08 -4.85 -14.62
C GLU A 25 -10.22 -4.05 -13.98
N GLY A 26 -10.40 -2.82 -14.45
CA GLY A 26 -11.54 -2.00 -14.07
C GLY A 26 -12.84 -2.56 -14.61
N GLY A 27 -13.91 -2.33 -13.89
CA GLY A 27 -15.22 -2.84 -14.28
C GLY A 27 -16.34 -2.30 -13.41
N THR A 28 -17.55 -2.80 -13.69
CA THR A 28 -18.73 -2.52 -12.87
C THR A 28 -19.16 -3.79 -12.15
N PHE A 29 -19.49 -3.64 -10.88
CA PHE A 29 -20.08 -4.71 -10.07
C PHE A 29 -21.24 -4.17 -9.25
N THR A 30 -22.08 -5.07 -8.78
CA THR A 30 -23.18 -4.72 -7.87
C THR A 30 -22.78 -5.10 -6.45
N MET A 31 -22.71 -4.10 -5.60
CA MET A 31 -22.45 -4.24 -4.17
C MET A 31 -23.79 -4.26 -3.43
N GLY A 32 -23.92 -5.11 -2.45
CA GLY A 32 -25.10 -5.23 -1.61
C GLY A 32 -25.62 -6.66 -1.52
N LEU A 33 -26.25 -6.99 -0.41
CA LEU A 33 -26.85 -8.31 -0.15
C LEU A 33 -28.29 -8.32 -0.69
N VAL A 34 -28.54 -9.10 -1.75
CA VAL A 34 -29.82 -9.05 -2.46
C VAL A 34 -30.74 -10.22 -2.15
N LYS A 35 -30.19 -11.39 -1.84
CA LYS A 35 -30.96 -12.64 -1.76
C LYS A 35 -31.08 -13.28 -0.39
N ASP A 36 -30.17 -12.94 0.51
CA ASP A 36 -30.03 -13.64 1.79
C ASP A 36 -30.21 -12.70 2.99
N ASP A 37 -30.97 -11.62 2.82
CA ASP A 37 -31.38 -10.76 3.93
C ASP A 37 -32.55 -11.42 4.68
N VAL A 38 -32.19 -12.33 5.58
CA VAL A 38 -33.15 -13.09 6.40
C VAL A 38 -33.97 -12.18 7.33
N MET A 39 -33.42 -11.02 7.66
CA MET A 39 -34.04 -10.05 8.57
C MET A 39 -34.90 -9.00 7.88
N HIS A 40 -34.84 -8.93 6.54
CA HIS A 40 -35.56 -7.93 5.72
C HIS A 40 -35.33 -6.50 6.15
N ASP A 41 -34.11 -6.19 6.61
CA ASP A 41 -33.74 -4.87 7.11
C ASP A 41 -33.63 -3.81 6.01
N TRP A 42 -33.56 -4.23 4.75
CA TRP A 42 -33.40 -3.36 3.56
C TRP A 42 -32.24 -2.37 3.64
N ASN A 43 -31.35 -2.54 4.61
CA ASN A 43 -30.22 -1.63 4.87
C ASN A 43 -29.11 -1.77 3.82
N ASN A 44 -29.14 -2.81 3.01
CA ASN A 44 -28.08 -3.12 2.06
C ASN A 44 -28.61 -3.23 0.62
N THR A 45 -29.26 -2.14 0.17
CA THR A 45 -29.82 -2.08 -1.19
C THR A 45 -28.71 -2.23 -2.23
N PRO A 46 -28.96 -3.00 -3.30
CA PRO A 46 -28.01 -3.19 -4.39
C PRO A 46 -27.61 -1.86 -5.02
N ARG A 47 -26.31 -1.60 -5.09
CA ARG A 47 -25.74 -0.42 -5.75
C ARG A 47 -24.75 -0.85 -6.82
N ARG A 48 -24.92 -0.35 -8.02
CA ARG A 48 -23.96 -0.57 -9.09
C ARG A 48 -22.77 0.40 -8.88
N MET A 49 -21.58 -0.16 -8.75
CA MET A 49 -20.33 0.58 -8.55
C MET A 49 -19.42 0.35 -9.74
N GLN A 50 -18.72 1.40 -10.15
CA GLN A 50 -17.67 1.32 -11.15
C GLN A 50 -16.32 1.55 -10.48
N VAL A 51 -15.37 0.68 -10.75
CA VAL A 51 -14.01 0.75 -10.23
C VAL A 51 -13.05 0.83 -11.40
N SER A 52 -12.09 1.75 -11.34
CA SER A 52 -10.98 1.83 -12.30
C SER A 52 -10.03 0.65 -12.11
N ALA A 53 -9.24 0.33 -13.13
CA ALA A 53 -8.20 -0.67 -13.01
C ALA A 53 -7.17 -0.27 -11.94
N PHE A 54 -6.65 -1.24 -11.20
CA PHE A 54 -5.68 -1.02 -10.13
C PHE A 54 -4.76 -2.23 -9.94
N PHE A 55 -3.69 -2.04 -9.20
CA PHE A 55 -2.85 -3.14 -8.73
C PHE A 55 -3.21 -3.51 -7.30
N LEU A 56 -3.34 -4.80 -7.04
CA LEU A 56 -3.62 -5.36 -5.72
C LEU A 56 -2.44 -6.22 -5.28
N GLY A 57 -2.03 -6.08 -4.04
CA GLY A 57 -1.05 -7.00 -3.43
C GLY A 57 -1.60 -8.42 -3.42
N GLU A 58 -0.77 -9.39 -3.79
CA GLU A 58 -1.14 -10.81 -3.83
C GLU A 58 -1.32 -11.39 -2.42
N THR A 59 -0.60 -10.79 -1.48
CA THR A 59 -0.63 -11.12 -0.05
C THR A 59 -0.84 -9.87 0.79
N GLU A 60 -1.17 -10.05 2.05
CA GLU A 60 -1.15 -8.97 3.04
C GLU A 60 0.26 -8.39 3.17
N ILE A 61 0.35 -7.09 3.45
CA ILE A 61 1.64 -6.42 3.67
C ILE A 61 2.29 -6.95 4.95
N THR A 62 3.52 -7.40 4.82
CA THR A 62 4.28 -7.99 5.92
C THR A 62 4.92 -6.92 6.82
N ASN A 63 5.30 -7.33 8.03
CA ASN A 63 6.09 -6.48 8.94
C ASN A 63 7.41 -6.02 8.30
N TYR A 64 8.05 -6.90 7.53
CA TYR A 64 9.29 -6.58 6.82
C TYR A 64 9.08 -5.44 5.82
N GLU A 65 8.10 -5.56 4.92
CA GLU A 65 7.79 -4.55 3.89
C GLU A 65 7.39 -3.22 4.52
N TYR A 66 6.58 -3.26 5.57
CA TYR A 66 6.18 -2.02 6.25
C TYR A 66 7.37 -1.36 6.98
N ARG A 67 8.32 -2.14 7.52
CA ARG A 67 9.55 -1.60 8.11
C ARG A 67 10.48 -0.98 7.08
N GLU A 68 10.51 -1.46 5.84
CA GLU A 68 11.23 -0.80 4.75
C GLU A 68 10.71 0.63 4.54
N TYR A 69 9.38 0.79 4.48
CA TYR A 69 8.75 2.10 4.41
C TYR A 69 9.11 3.02 5.59
N VAL A 70 8.99 2.51 6.81
CA VAL A 70 9.31 3.28 8.02
C VAL A 70 10.79 3.65 8.07
N THR A 71 11.68 2.77 7.61
CA THR A 71 13.12 3.02 7.52
C THR A 71 13.41 4.08 6.47
N TRP A 72 12.76 4.02 5.32
CA TRP A 72 12.86 5.06 4.29
C TRP A 72 12.40 6.42 4.82
N LEU A 73 11.26 6.49 5.52
CA LEU A 73 10.80 7.73 6.15
C LEU A 73 11.81 8.29 7.15
N LYS A 74 12.40 7.42 7.98
CA LYS A 74 13.44 7.82 8.94
C LYS A 74 14.68 8.39 8.27
N PHE A 75 14.98 7.91 7.07
CA PHE A 75 16.13 8.33 6.30
C PHE A 75 15.89 9.68 5.62
N VAL A 76 14.75 9.83 4.93
CA VAL A 76 14.39 11.07 4.20
C VAL A 76 13.97 12.18 5.15
N PHE A 77 13.28 11.82 6.25
CA PHE A 77 12.78 12.73 7.28
C PHE A 77 13.37 12.34 8.64
N PRO A 78 14.65 12.67 8.90
CA PRO A 78 15.31 12.21 10.11
C PRO A 78 14.59 12.74 11.36
N PRO A 79 14.22 11.87 12.31
CA PRO A 79 13.50 12.27 13.53
C PRO A 79 14.36 13.08 14.51
N SER A 80 15.65 13.25 14.22
CA SER A 80 16.55 14.19 14.91
C SER A 80 16.16 15.63 14.64
N ASP A 81 15.55 15.94 13.50
CA ASP A 81 14.97 17.25 13.23
C ASP A 81 13.56 17.32 13.86
N PRO A 82 13.30 18.30 14.75
CA PRO A 82 11.99 18.47 15.39
C PRO A 82 10.82 18.58 14.40
N SER A 83 11.07 19.14 13.19
CA SER A 83 10.06 19.33 12.14
C SER A 83 9.55 18.00 11.57
N PHE A 84 10.38 16.96 11.59
CA PHE A 84 10.06 15.66 10.96
C PHE A 84 9.70 14.56 11.98
N LYS A 85 9.86 14.83 13.26
CA LYS A 85 9.64 13.86 14.33
C LYS A 85 8.24 13.25 14.30
N GLU A 86 7.22 14.05 14.00
CA GLU A 86 5.82 13.61 13.97
C GLU A 86 5.51 12.77 12.73
N ILE A 87 6.25 12.96 11.62
CA ILE A 87 6.11 12.14 10.41
C ILE A 87 6.48 10.69 10.72
N TYR A 88 7.65 10.49 11.33
CA TYR A 88 8.13 9.17 11.70
C TYR A 88 7.21 8.50 12.73
N LYS A 89 6.84 9.21 13.80
CA LYS A 89 5.94 8.69 14.82
C LYS A 89 4.57 8.31 14.26
N GLY A 90 4.03 9.16 13.37
CA GLY A 90 2.74 8.93 12.74
C GLY A 90 2.71 7.76 11.77
N ALA A 91 3.87 7.25 11.35
CA ALA A 91 3.97 6.06 10.50
C ALA A 91 4.11 4.75 11.29
N LEU A 92 4.48 4.81 12.57
CA LEU A 92 4.64 3.60 13.38
C LEU A 92 3.28 2.94 13.64
N PRO A 93 3.18 1.61 13.53
CA PRO A 93 1.99 0.88 13.92
C PRO A 93 1.67 1.04 15.41
N ASP A 94 0.40 1.02 15.74
CA ASP A 94 -0.05 1.01 17.13
C ASP A 94 0.15 -0.39 17.75
N THR A 95 1.13 -0.51 18.61
CA THR A 95 1.44 -1.76 19.30
C THR A 95 0.51 -2.05 20.47
N THR A 96 -0.32 -1.09 20.89
CA THR A 96 -1.26 -1.27 22.00
C THR A 96 -2.41 -2.23 21.64
N VAL A 97 -2.60 -2.51 20.36
CA VAL A 97 -3.57 -3.53 19.89
C VAL A 97 -3.31 -4.92 20.48
N TRP A 98 -2.10 -5.17 20.95
CA TRP A 98 -1.70 -6.41 21.60
C TRP A 98 -1.90 -6.42 23.11
N ASN A 99 -2.29 -5.29 23.73
CA ASN A 99 -2.51 -5.18 25.16
C ASN A 99 -3.88 -5.77 25.58
N ASN A 100 -4.12 -7.02 25.21
CA ASN A 100 -5.29 -7.80 25.61
C ASN A 100 -4.94 -8.71 26.80
N GLU A 101 -5.89 -8.94 27.72
CA GLU A 101 -5.71 -9.90 28.82
C GLU A 101 -5.38 -11.33 28.37
N LEU A 102 -5.70 -11.67 27.12
CA LEU A 102 -5.46 -12.98 26.50
C LEU A 102 -4.20 -13.02 25.63
N SER A 103 -3.59 -11.88 25.29
CA SER A 103 -2.37 -11.83 24.49
C SER A 103 -1.13 -11.83 25.40
N ARG A 104 -0.08 -12.50 24.91
CA ARG A 104 1.22 -12.42 25.56
C ARG A 104 1.70 -10.97 25.52
N ASN A 105 2.04 -10.42 26.69
CA ASN A 105 2.54 -9.04 26.81
C ASN A 105 3.77 -8.74 25.93
N ASP A 106 4.48 -9.80 25.50
CA ASP A 106 5.67 -9.70 24.66
C ASP A 106 5.37 -9.24 23.23
N PHE A 107 4.16 -9.44 22.71
CA PHE A 107 3.83 -9.06 21.32
C PHE A 107 3.77 -7.55 21.10
N ALA A 108 3.40 -6.77 22.09
CA ALA A 108 3.41 -5.32 21.99
C ALA A 108 4.81 -4.76 21.69
N GLU A 109 5.86 -5.43 22.17
CA GLU A 109 7.23 -5.01 21.95
C GLU A 109 7.92 -5.74 20.79
N THR A 110 7.58 -6.99 20.56
CA THR A 110 8.33 -7.88 19.66
C THR A 110 7.70 -8.04 18.29
N TYR A 111 6.35 -8.05 18.17
CA TYR A 111 5.68 -8.44 16.92
C TYR A 111 6.10 -7.63 15.70
N PHE A 112 6.22 -6.32 15.83
CA PHE A 112 6.63 -5.47 14.71
C PHE A 112 8.15 -5.41 14.53
N ARG A 113 8.94 -5.75 15.55
CA ARG A 113 10.38 -5.49 15.59
C ARG A 113 11.24 -6.75 15.44
N SER A 114 10.74 -7.90 15.89
CA SER A 114 11.51 -9.14 15.86
C SER A 114 11.54 -9.75 14.45
N PRO A 115 12.69 -10.25 13.99
CA PRO A 115 12.81 -10.97 12.72
C PRO A 115 11.93 -12.22 12.62
N GLU A 116 11.52 -12.78 13.75
CA GLU A 116 10.64 -13.96 13.79
C GLU A 116 9.28 -13.69 13.13
N PHE A 117 8.84 -12.43 13.15
CA PHE A 117 7.56 -12.00 12.61
C PHE A 117 7.70 -11.21 11.30
N ASP A 118 8.85 -11.28 10.62
CA ASP A 118 9.13 -10.53 9.39
C ASP A 118 8.07 -10.78 8.31
N TYR A 119 7.70 -12.03 8.13
CA TYR A 119 6.73 -12.45 7.09
C TYR A 119 5.29 -12.55 7.58
N TYR A 120 5.01 -12.09 8.79
CA TYR A 120 3.66 -11.97 9.32
C TYR A 120 3.04 -10.63 8.91
N PRO A 121 1.70 -10.56 8.78
CA PRO A 121 1.02 -9.33 8.39
C PRO A 121 1.28 -8.19 9.38
N VAL A 122 1.45 -6.98 8.90
CA VAL A 122 1.53 -5.82 9.78
C VAL A 122 0.19 -5.55 10.45
N VAL A 123 0.20 -5.32 11.76
CA VAL A 123 -0.99 -5.10 12.60
C VAL A 123 -0.88 -3.75 13.30
N GLY A 124 -2.02 -3.13 13.60
CA GLY A 124 -2.07 -1.83 14.27
C GLY A 124 -1.87 -0.64 13.33
N VAL A 125 -2.14 -0.83 12.05
CA VAL A 125 -2.05 0.22 11.02
C VAL A 125 -3.42 0.82 10.77
N SER A 126 -3.55 2.13 10.90
CA SER A 126 -4.77 2.87 10.57
C SER A 126 -4.96 2.99 9.05
N TRP A 127 -6.20 3.28 8.62
CA TRP A 127 -6.50 3.52 7.21
C TRP A 127 -5.60 4.61 6.58
N LEU A 128 -5.34 5.69 7.31
CA LEU A 128 -4.49 6.78 6.83
C LEU A 128 -3.03 6.35 6.65
N GLN A 129 -2.51 5.54 7.57
CA GLN A 129 -1.16 4.98 7.47
C GLN A 129 -1.06 4.01 6.28
N ALA A 130 -2.05 3.14 6.10
CA ALA A 130 -2.13 2.24 4.95
C ALA A 130 -2.19 3.01 3.62
N SER A 131 -2.97 4.07 3.55
CA SER A 131 -3.06 4.93 2.37
C SER A 131 -1.72 5.57 2.02
N ARG A 132 -1.01 6.12 3.01
CA ARG A 132 0.33 6.70 2.81
C ARG A 132 1.38 5.67 2.39
N TYR A 133 1.27 4.46 2.90
CA TYR A 133 2.10 3.34 2.45
C TYR A 133 1.87 3.02 0.97
N CYS A 134 0.60 2.96 0.53
CA CYS A 134 0.26 2.73 -0.88
C CYS A 134 0.76 3.85 -1.80
N ASP A 135 0.68 5.11 -1.36
CA ASP A 135 1.22 6.25 -2.10
C ASP A 135 2.75 6.11 -2.24
N TRP A 136 3.45 5.84 -1.15
CA TRP A 136 4.90 5.61 -1.15
C TRP A 136 5.29 4.45 -2.08
N LEU A 137 4.57 3.32 -2.03
CA LEU A 137 4.85 2.17 -2.87
C LEU A 137 4.64 2.49 -4.37
N SER A 138 3.61 3.28 -4.67
CA SER A 138 3.33 3.77 -6.03
C SER A 138 4.47 4.65 -6.55
N ASP A 139 5.00 5.54 -5.71
CA ASP A 139 6.13 6.39 -6.06
C ASP A 139 7.39 5.56 -6.32
N ARG A 140 7.68 4.55 -5.47
CA ARG A 140 8.82 3.63 -5.70
C ARG A 140 8.68 2.84 -6.99
N ALA A 141 7.46 2.38 -7.31
CA ALA A 141 7.18 1.68 -8.57
C ALA A 141 7.39 2.58 -9.80
N ASN A 142 6.94 3.84 -9.72
CA ASN A 142 7.12 4.82 -10.79
C ASN A 142 8.60 5.18 -10.98
N GLU A 143 9.35 5.39 -9.92
CA GLU A 143 10.80 5.64 -9.99
C GLU A 143 11.54 4.49 -10.67
N LYS A 144 11.23 3.25 -10.26
CA LYS A 144 11.83 2.08 -10.89
C LYS A 144 11.51 2.02 -12.38
N ALA A 145 10.28 2.30 -12.77
CA ALA A 145 9.88 2.33 -14.17
C ALA A 145 10.64 3.42 -14.95
N LEU A 146 10.85 4.59 -14.37
CA LEU A 146 11.61 5.69 -14.98
C LEU A 146 13.10 5.35 -15.08
N MET A 147 13.67 4.64 -14.11
CA MET A 147 15.04 4.13 -14.16
C MET A 147 15.20 3.06 -15.26
N GLU A 148 14.24 2.14 -15.38
CA GLU A 148 14.24 1.12 -16.44
C GLU A 148 14.14 1.75 -17.84
N GLN A 149 13.44 2.87 -17.98
CA GLN A 149 13.33 3.65 -19.21
C GLN A 149 14.53 4.58 -19.48
N GLY A 150 15.46 4.69 -18.53
CA GLY A 150 16.63 5.57 -18.65
C GLY A 150 16.33 7.06 -18.51
N VAL A 151 15.15 7.42 -17.99
CA VAL A 151 14.75 8.82 -17.71
C VAL A 151 15.46 9.33 -16.45
N ILE A 152 15.61 8.47 -15.45
CA ILE A 152 16.35 8.75 -14.23
C ILE A 152 17.61 7.87 -14.22
N ALA A 153 18.75 8.46 -13.89
CA ALA A 153 20.00 7.71 -13.77
C ALA A 153 19.89 6.67 -12.64
N LYS A 154 20.38 5.46 -12.89
CA LYS A 154 20.37 4.38 -11.88
C LYS A 154 21.19 4.74 -10.63
N ASP A 155 22.16 5.64 -10.79
CA ASP A 155 23.07 6.08 -9.74
C ASP A 155 22.64 7.40 -9.09
N PHE A 156 21.39 7.83 -9.34
CA PHE A 156 20.90 9.11 -8.82
C PHE A 156 21.09 9.22 -7.29
N TYR A 157 20.85 8.12 -6.57
CA TYR A 157 21.02 8.05 -5.13
C TYR A 157 22.42 7.68 -4.66
N ALA A 158 23.27 7.17 -5.55
CA ALA A 158 24.65 6.83 -5.22
C ALA A 158 25.61 8.02 -5.34
N ASN A 159 25.25 9.04 -6.13
CA ASN A 159 26.16 10.11 -6.56
C ASN A 159 25.96 11.44 -5.83
N ASP A 160 24.93 11.62 -5.01
CA ASP A 160 24.71 12.90 -4.34
C ASP A 160 25.61 13.14 -3.11
N GLY A 161 26.56 12.27 -2.86
CA GLY A 161 27.60 12.41 -1.83
C GLY A 161 27.09 12.50 -0.38
N ASN A 162 25.81 12.65 -0.20
CA ASN A 162 25.14 12.81 1.09
C ASN A 162 24.47 11.54 1.60
N ASN A 163 24.61 10.43 0.87
CA ASN A 163 24.01 9.14 1.26
C ASN A 163 22.53 9.26 1.66
N GLN A 164 21.83 10.18 1.03
CA GLN A 164 20.39 10.32 1.19
C GLN A 164 19.76 9.30 0.25
N GLY A 165 19.62 8.09 0.74
CA GLY A 165 18.93 7.04 0.02
C GLY A 165 17.53 7.46 -0.39
N PRO A 166 16.89 6.67 -1.23
CA PRO A 166 15.56 6.96 -1.75
C PRO A 166 14.55 7.05 -0.64
#